data_f07470ca31eb106d67ae80fdead4c8e5
#
_entry.id   f07470ca31eb106d67ae80fdead4c8e5
#
_cell.length_a   1.000
_cell.length_b   1.000
_cell.length_c   1.000
_cell.angle_alpha   90.00
_cell.angle_beta   90.00
_cell.angle_gamma   90.00
#
_symmetry.space_group_name_H-M   'P 1'
#
loop_
_entity.id
_entity.type
_entity.pdbx_description
1 polymer ?
#
loop_
_entity_poly.entity_id
_entity_poly.type
_entity_poly.pdbx_seq_one_letter_code
_entity_poly.pdbx_strand_id
1 'polypeptide(L)'
;ASEEFLAVAEHGEDTFVRSTSSNYAANVEAVVTVAPEAKPIDGQPEATEYTTPDSETIAALVDWANGENVTIDGRAVEAADTLKCIVVKVTEPGVDETGQPHEPKLTGVLVPGNREVDVKRLEAAMEPAAVQLADEDDFKRNPFLVKGYVGPRGLAANGVRVLADPRVVEGTSWITGADAKHRHVVGLVAGRDFTPDGYIEAAEVMEGDPSPDGEGTLTLALGIEIGHIFQLGRKYTEAFDVQILDEFGKRAVPTMGSYGIGISRMLAVIAEQRHDAKGLVWPVEIAPYQVHVAVANKDAAALEPGVLELDAGGNLGAVVVKHLEPGVGELRGDALDDRFRDAARRRVAPRGAAAFRRASHKRELADQQQAASGIGQ
;
A
#
# COMPACT_ATOMS: atom_id res chain seq x y z
N ALA A 1 4.66 11.99 -9.32
CA ALA A 1 5.21 10.90 -8.51
C ALA A 1 5.33 11.32 -7.07
N SER A 2 5.13 10.41 -6.14
CA SER A 2 5.30 10.63 -4.70
C SER A 2 6.05 9.45 -4.09
N GLU A 3 6.63 9.67 -2.92
CA GLU A 3 7.31 8.65 -2.16
C GLU A 3 6.92 8.82 -0.68
N GLU A 4 6.43 7.76 -0.08
CA GLU A 4 5.95 7.74 1.29
C GLU A 4 6.90 6.96 2.19
N PHE A 5 7.02 7.40 3.42
CA PHE A 5 7.77 6.73 4.47
C PHE A 5 6.79 6.16 5.48
N LEU A 6 6.55 4.84 5.40
CA LEU A 6 5.62 4.13 6.25
C LEU A 6 6.35 3.38 7.36
N ALA A 7 5.89 3.53 8.58
CA ALA A 7 6.33 2.71 9.69
C ALA A 7 5.33 1.56 9.89
N VAL A 8 5.81 0.32 9.88
CA VAL A 8 4.96 -0.86 10.12
C VAL A 8 4.35 -0.77 11.52
N ALA A 9 3.04 -0.88 11.60
CA ALA A 9 2.28 -0.84 12.86
C ALA A 9 0.99 -1.67 12.72
N GLU A 10 0.59 -2.39 13.79
CA GLU A 10 -0.64 -3.22 13.77
C GLU A 10 -1.91 -2.39 13.56
N HIS A 11 -1.88 -1.11 13.95
CA HIS A 11 -3.00 -0.17 13.84
C HIS A 11 -2.73 0.94 12.80
N GLY A 12 -1.94 0.62 11.74
CA GLY A 12 -1.68 1.54 10.64
C GLY A 12 -2.93 1.81 9.80
N GLU A 13 -3.03 3.03 9.28
CA GLU A 13 -4.16 3.46 8.43
C GLU A 13 -3.98 3.00 6.97
N ASP A 14 -2.72 2.88 6.51
CA ASP A 14 -2.39 2.56 5.14
C ASP A 14 -1.98 1.11 4.98
N THR A 15 -2.56 0.46 3.97
CA THR A 15 -2.14 -0.88 3.56
C THR A 15 -1.07 -0.76 2.47
N PHE A 16 0.04 -1.43 2.68
CA PHE A 16 1.11 -1.50 1.70
C PHE A 16 1.64 -2.92 1.56
N VAL A 17 2.37 -3.17 0.49
CA VAL A 17 2.99 -4.46 0.23
C VAL A 17 4.50 -4.40 0.40
N ARG A 18 5.08 -5.55 0.69
CA ARG A 18 6.52 -5.78 0.71
C ARG A 18 6.84 -7.09 0.02
N SER A 19 7.95 -7.13 -0.73
CA SER A 19 8.47 -8.39 -1.23
C SER A 19 9.07 -9.24 -0.10
N THR A 20 8.91 -10.54 -0.19
CA THR A 20 9.55 -11.52 0.71
C THR A 20 11.04 -11.68 0.46
N SER A 21 11.55 -11.28 -0.71
CA SER A 21 12.90 -11.60 -1.18
C SER A 21 13.72 -10.39 -1.62
N SER A 22 13.09 -9.22 -1.77
CA SER A 22 13.75 -7.98 -2.19
C SER A 22 13.41 -6.80 -1.27
N ASN A 23 13.89 -5.62 -1.64
CA ASN A 23 13.54 -4.35 -0.98
C ASN A 23 12.30 -3.67 -1.61
N TYR A 24 11.58 -4.35 -2.51
CA TYR A 24 10.37 -3.79 -3.08
C TYR A 24 9.32 -3.56 -2.00
N ALA A 25 8.78 -2.35 -1.98
CA ALA A 25 7.63 -1.96 -1.17
C ALA A 25 6.83 -0.90 -1.92
N ALA A 26 5.52 -0.96 -1.83
CA ALA A 26 4.62 0.00 -2.47
C ALA A 26 3.27 0.04 -1.76
N ASN A 27 2.57 1.19 -1.82
CA ASN A 27 1.16 1.23 -1.48
C ASN A 27 0.38 0.34 -2.45
N VAL A 28 -0.72 -0.27 -2.00
CA VAL A 28 -1.49 -1.23 -2.81
C VAL A 28 -1.94 -0.63 -4.15
N GLU A 29 -2.30 0.65 -4.20
CA GLU A 29 -2.70 1.36 -5.41
C GLU A 29 -1.56 1.57 -6.42
N ALA A 30 -0.31 1.52 -5.97
CA ALA A 30 0.86 1.69 -6.83
C ALA A 30 1.45 0.37 -7.33
N VAL A 31 0.93 -0.77 -6.86
CA VAL A 31 1.42 -2.09 -7.29
C VAL A 31 1.04 -2.36 -8.73
N VAL A 32 2.00 -2.71 -9.55
CA VAL A 32 1.78 -3.19 -10.92
C VAL A 32 1.59 -4.70 -10.89
N THR A 33 0.48 -5.17 -11.44
CA THR A 33 0.18 -6.60 -11.50
C THR A 33 1.13 -7.33 -12.44
N VAL A 34 1.74 -8.40 -11.97
CA VAL A 34 2.51 -9.31 -12.83
C VAL A 34 1.53 -10.15 -13.66
N ALA A 35 1.41 -9.83 -14.94
CA ALA A 35 0.58 -10.59 -15.85
C ALA A 35 1.17 -11.99 -16.09
N PRO A 36 0.34 -13.05 -16.16
CA PRO A 36 0.81 -14.37 -16.57
C PRO A 36 1.23 -14.35 -18.05
N GLU A 37 1.95 -15.38 -18.47
CA GLU A 37 2.27 -15.55 -19.89
C GLU A 37 1.00 -15.82 -20.70
N ALA A 38 0.95 -15.27 -21.93
CA ALA A 38 -0.12 -15.55 -22.87
C ALA A 38 -0.12 -17.03 -23.25
N LYS A 39 -1.31 -17.61 -23.42
CA LYS A 39 -1.49 -19.02 -23.82
C LYS A 39 -1.88 -19.10 -25.29
N PRO A 40 -1.51 -20.19 -26.00
CA PRO A 40 -2.00 -20.43 -27.35
C PRO A 40 -3.53 -20.50 -27.40
N ILE A 41 -4.13 -19.80 -28.34
CA ILE A 41 -5.58 -19.85 -28.59
C ILE A 41 -5.97 -21.14 -29.33
N ASP A 42 -5.11 -21.56 -30.26
CA ASP A 42 -5.36 -22.73 -31.08
C ASP A 42 -5.48 -24.01 -30.25
N GLY A 43 -6.51 -24.79 -30.52
CA GLY A 43 -6.78 -26.05 -29.83
C GLY A 43 -7.52 -25.93 -28.49
N GLN A 44 -7.83 -24.72 -28.06
CA GLN A 44 -8.67 -24.54 -26.85
C GLN A 44 -10.14 -24.89 -27.17
N PRO A 45 -10.87 -25.51 -26.20
CA PRO A 45 -12.27 -25.86 -26.36
C PRO A 45 -13.12 -24.64 -26.73
N GLU A 46 -14.19 -24.87 -27.51
CA GLU A 46 -15.18 -23.84 -27.82
C GLU A 46 -15.93 -23.42 -26.56
N ALA A 47 -16.22 -22.11 -26.48
CA ALA A 47 -17.00 -21.55 -25.39
C ALA A 47 -18.43 -22.13 -25.38
N THR A 48 -18.86 -22.69 -24.27
CA THR A 48 -20.15 -23.35 -24.15
C THR A 48 -21.00 -22.67 -23.09
N GLU A 49 -22.24 -22.36 -23.44
CA GLU A 49 -23.22 -21.77 -22.53
C GLU A 49 -23.98 -22.85 -21.77
N TYR A 50 -24.11 -22.66 -20.46
CA TYR A 50 -24.81 -23.54 -19.55
C TYR A 50 -25.93 -22.84 -18.80
N THR A 51 -26.96 -23.62 -18.44
CA THR A 51 -27.96 -23.19 -17.48
C THR A 51 -27.44 -23.45 -16.09
N THR A 52 -27.31 -22.39 -15.29
CA THR A 52 -26.65 -22.38 -13.98
C THR A 52 -27.62 -21.80 -12.94
N PRO A 53 -28.64 -22.57 -12.49
CA PRO A 53 -29.60 -22.08 -11.52
C PRO A 53 -28.90 -21.71 -10.21
N ASP A 54 -29.40 -20.63 -9.57
CA ASP A 54 -28.96 -20.16 -8.26
C ASP A 54 -27.42 -19.93 -8.14
N SER A 55 -26.75 -19.61 -9.25
CA SER A 55 -25.28 -19.42 -9.33
C SER A 55 -24.91 -17.95 -9.57
N GLU A 56 -25.50 -17.03 -8.80
CA GLU A 56 -25.27 -15.56 -8.93
C GLU A 56 -23.98 -15.11 -8.26
N THR A 57 -23.39 -15.95 -7.40
CA THR A 57 -22.13 -15.69 -6.72
C THR A 57 -21.02 -16.59 -7.27
N ILE A 58 -19.78 -16.14 -7.14
CA ILE A 58 -18.60 -16.95 -7.56
C ILE A 58 -18.59 -18.31 -6.84
N ALA A 59 -18.83 -18.34 -5.53
CA ALA A 59 -18.86 -19.58 -4.78
C ALA A 59 -19.92 -20.56 -5.32
N ALA A 60 -21.17 -20.09 -5.52
CA ALA A 60 -22.22 -20.92 -6.06
C ALA A 60 -21.95 -21.39 -7.50
N LEU A 61 -21.29 -20.55 -8.32
CA LEU A 61 -20.87 -20.90 -9.67
C LEU A 61 -19.80 -21.98 -9.67
N VAL A 62 -18.82 -21.90 -8.79
CA VAL A 62 -17.76 -22.90 -8.61
C VAL A 62 -18.36 -24.22 -8.12
N ASP A 63 -19.27 -24.17 -7.13
CA ASP A 63 -19.96 -25.35 -6.62
C ASP A 63 -20.78 -26.05 -7.72
N TRP A 64 -21.55 -25.26 -8.51
CA TRP A 64 -22.28 -25.78 -9.66
C TRP A 64 -21.34 -26.44 -10.67
N ALA A 65 -20.27 -25.76 -11.07
CA ALA A 65 -19.33 -26.28 -12.09
C ALA A 65 -18.70 -27.61 -11.64
N ASN A 66 -18.26 -27.70 -10.40
CA ASN A 66 -17.70 -28.93 -9.83
C ASN A 66 -18.75 -30.02 -9.66
N GLY A 67 -19.99 -29.69 -9.32
CA GLY A 67 -21.12 -30.63 -9.28
C GLY A 67 -21.49 -31.25 -10.63
N GLU A 68 -21.36 -30.47 -11.72
CA GLU A 68 -21.57 -30.91 -13.11
C GLU A 68 -20.31 -31.51 -13.75
N ASN A 69 -19.23 -31.68 -12.99
CA ASN A 69 -17.91 -32.16 -13.47
C ASN A 69 -17.32 -31.30 -14.59
N VAL A 70 -17.58 -30.01 -14.60
CA VAL A 70 -16.89 -29.07 -15.46
C VAL A 70 -15.44 -28.99 -15.01
N THR A 71 -14.52 -28.98 -15.97
CA THR A 71 -13.07 -28.88 -15.67
C THR A 71 -12.43 -27.77 -16.49
N ILE A 72 -11.42 -27.13 -15.91
CA ILE A 72 -10.52 -26.21 -16.59
C ILE A 72 -9.13 -26.82 -16.57
N ASP A 73 -8.51 -26.94 -17.74
CA ASP A 73 -7.19 -27.59 -17.88
C ASP A 73 -7.14 -28.99 -17.23
N GLY A 74 -8.26 -29.74 -17.23
CA GLY A 74 -8.37 -31.10 -16.66
C GLY A 74 -8.43 -31.18 -15.14
N ARG A 75 -8.59 -30.07 -14.42
CA ARG A 75 -8.76 -29.98 -12.96
C ARG A 75 -10.11 -29.40 -12.59
N ALA A 76 -10.50 -29.56 -11.34
CA ALA A 76 -11.67 -28.91 -10.76
C ALA A 76 -11.59 -27.38 -10.89
N VAL A 77 -12.76 -26.74 -11.03
CA VAL A 77 -12.89 -25.29 -11.16
C VAL A 77 -12.61 -24.62 -9.81
N GLU A 78 -11.82 -23.56 -9.83
CA GLU A 78 -11.56 -22.68 -8.72
C GLU A 78 -12.13 -21.27 -8.98
N ALA A 79 -12.25 -20.45 -7.94
CA ALA A 79 -12.71 -19.07 -8.10
C ALA A 79 -11.82 -18.25 -9.07
N ALA A 80 -10.53 -18.57 -9.14
CA ALA A 80 -9.59 -17.93 -10.05
C ALA A 80 -9.86 -18.24 -11.54
N ASP A 81 -10.63 -19.28 -11.86
CA ASP A 81 -11.03 -19.61 -13.23
C ASP A 81 -12.29 -18.87 -13.68
N THR A 82 -12.91 -18.14 -12.78
CA THR A 82 -14.11 -17.34 -13.08
C THR A 82 -13.72 -15.88 -13.32
N LEU A 83 -14.52 -15.17 -14.12
CA LEU A 83 -14.30 -13.78 -14.46
C LEU A 83 -15.51 -12.95 -14.02
N LYS A 84 -15.30 -12.05 -13.07
CA LYS A 84 -16.28 -11.05 -12.66
C LYS A 84 -16.31 -9.90 -13.66
N CYS A 85 -17.51 -9.43 -13.95
CA CYS A 85 -17.75 -8.26 -14.78
C CYS A 85 -18.39 -7.17 -13.92
N ILE A 86 -17.60 -6.26 -13.41
CA ILE A 86 -18.06 -5.16 -12.57
C ILE A 86 -18.35 -3.95 -13.46
N VAL A 87 -19.54 -3.39 -13.33
CA VAL A 87 -19.95 -2.21 -14.12
C VAL A 87 -19.74 -0.96 -13.28
N VAL A 88 -19.05 0.01 -13.84
CA VAL A 88 -18.78 1.32 -13.23
C VAL A 88 -19.25 2.45 -14.12
N LYS A 89 -19.51 3.59 -13.52
CA LYS A 89 -19.76 4.88 -14.19
C LYS A 89 -18.46 5.67 -14.16
N VAL A 90 -17.99 6.08 -15.32
CA VAL A 90 -16.78 6.90 -15.49
C VAL A 90 -17.21 8.27 -16.00
N THR A 91 -16.83 9.33 -15.28
CA THR A 91 -17.11 10.71 -15.63
C THR A 91 -15.82 11.44 -15.92
N GLU A 92 -15.65 11.84 -17.17
CA GLU A 92 -14.48 12.63 -17.58
C GLU A 92 -14.54 14.03 -16.94
N PRO A 93 -13.38 14.60 -16.55
CA PRO A 93 -13.35 15.95 -15.99
C PRO A 93 -13.66 17.01 -17.05
N GLY A 94 -14.19 18.16 -16.59
CA GLY A 94 -14.49 19.29 -17.47
C GLY A 94 -15.94 19.33 -17.94
N VAL A 95 -16.15 19.98 -19.07
CA VAL A 95 -17.48 20.17 -19.68
C VAL A 95 -17.45 19.73 -21.14
N ASP A 96 -18.61 19.34 -21.63
CA ASP A 96 -18.83 18.99 -23.03
C ASP A 96 -18.85 20.24 -23.95
N GLU A 97 -19.12 20.03 -25.23
CA GLU A 97 -19.20 21.10 -26.25
C GLU A 97 -20.35 22.09 -25.97
N THR A 98 -21.30 21.73 -25.12
CA THR A 98 -22.42 22.58 -24.71
C THR A 98 -22.19 23.33 -23.41
N GLY A 99 -21.04 23.11 -22.75
CA GLY A 99 -20.66 23.69 -21.47
C GLY A 99 -21.27 23.00 -20.25
N GLN A 100 -21.85 21.79 -20.44
CA GLN A 100 -22.35 20.97 -19.34
C GLN A 100 -21.30 19.95 -18.86
N PRO A 101 -21.29 19.54 -17.57
CA PRO A 101 -20.45 18.44 -17.13
C PRO A 101 -20.66 17.19 -18.00
N HIS A 102 -19.58 16.46 -18.25
CA HIS A 102 -19.68 15.21 -19.01
C HIS A 102 -20.63 14.23 -18.32
N GLU A 103 -21.53 13.61 -19.10
CA GLU A 103 -22.39 12.54 -18.60
C GLU A 103 -21.56 11.28 -18.25
N PRO A 104 -21.88 10.59 -17.16
CA PRO A 104 -21.23 9.34 -16.80
C PRO A 104 -21.42 8.28 -17.90
N LYS A 105 -20.34 7.60 -18.28
CA LYS A 105 -20.37 6.48 -19.23
C LYS A 105 -20.17 5.17 -18.49
N LEU A 106 -20.97 4.16 -18.87
CA LEU A 106 -20.77 2.81 -18.35
C LEU A 106 -19.47 2.22 -18.89
N THR A 107 -18.73 1.57 -18.00
CA THR A 107 -17.51 0.83 -18.33
C THR A 107 -17.53 -0.49 -17.58
N GLY A 108 -17.26 -1.59 -18.26
CA GLY A 108 -17.07 -2.89 -17.64
C GLY A 108 -15.61 -3.06 -17.18
N VAL A 109 -15.42 -3.55 -15.97
CA VAL A 109 -14.12 -3.91 -15.41
C VAL A 109 -14.10 -5.40 -15.13
N LEU A 110 -13.25 -6.12 -15.84
CA LEU A 110 -13.10 -7.57 -15.72
C LEU A 110 -12.01 -7.89 -14.70
N VAL A 111 -12.34 -8.65 -13.67
CA VAL A 111 -11.37 -9.12 -12.67
C VAL A 111 -11.55 -10.62 -12.41
N PRO A 112 -10.47 -11.38 -12.11
CA PRO A 112 -10.57 -12.77 -11.71
C PRO A 112 -11.53 -12.95 -10.52
N GLY A 113 -12.32 -14.01 -10.52
CA GLY A 113 -13.39 -14.21 -9.54
C GLY A 113 -12.92 -14.40 -8.11
N ASN A 114 -11.66 -14.78 -7.90
CA ASN A 114 -11.05 -14.85 -6.57
C ASN A 114 -10.58 -13.50 -6.03
N ARG A 115 -10.83 -12.40 -6.76
CA ARG A 115 -10.42 -11.03 -6.39
C ARG A 115 -11.61 -10.10 -6.29
N GLU A 116 -11.54 -9.13 -5.39
CA GLU A 116 -12.47 -8.01 -5.36
C GLU A 116 -11.89 -6.81 -6.12
N VAL A 117 -12.76 -5.89 -6.54
CA VAL A 117 -12.30 -4.61 -7.07
C VAL A 117 -11.88 -3.73 -5.91
N ASP A 118 -10.63 -3.31 -5.92
CA ASP A 118 -10.13 -2.28 -5.03
C ASP A 118 -10.46 -0.90 -5.62
N VAL A 119 -11.38 -0.19 -4.96
CA VAL A 119 -11.88 1.10 -5.44
C VAL A 119 -10.77 2.15 -5.53
N LYS A 120 -9.82 2.16 -4.59
CA LYS A 120 -8.70 3.11 -4.61
C LYS A 120 -7.78 2.86 -5.79
N ARG A 121 -7.47 1.58 -6.09
CA ARG A 121 -6.68 1.21 -7.28
C ARG A 121 -7.40 1.62 -8.55
N LEU A 122 -8.71 1.34 -8.63
CA LEU A 122 -9.52 1.70 -9.78
C LEU A 122 -9.57 3.21 -9.99
N GLU A 123 -9.80 3.99 -8.94
CA GLU A 123 -9.79 5.46 -8.99
C GLU A 123 -8.43 5.99 -9.45
N ALA A 124 -7.34 5.52 -8.85
CA ALA A 124 -5.98 5.91 -9.23
C ALA A 124 -5.66 5.59 -10.70
N ALA A 125 -6.10 4.41 -11.19
CA ALA A 125 -5.89 4.00 -12.58
C ALA A 125 -6.76 4.76 -13.59
N MET A 126 -7.86 5.37 -13.15
CA MET A 126 -8.79 6.15 -13.99
C MET A 126 -8.53 7.65 -13.94
N GLU A 127 -7.65 8.13 -13.05
CA GLU A 127 -7.35 9.58 -12.98
C GLU A 127 -7.03 10.18 -14.36
N PRO A 128 -7.58 11.38 -14.68
CA PRO A 128 -8.33 12.29 -13.80
C PRO A 128 -9.85 12.10 -13.81
N ALA A 129 -10.40 11.00 -14.40
CA ALA A 129 -11.82 10.73 -14.43
C ALA A 129 -12.34 10.26 -13.06
N ALA A 130 -13.57 10.66 -12.71
CA ALA A 130 -14.25 10.17 -11.52
C ALA A 130 -14.92 8.82 -11.79
N VAL A 131 -14.84 7.90 -10.82
CA VAL A 131 -15.38 6.55 -10.95
C VAL A 131 -16.38 6.27 -9.84
N GLN A 132 -17.51 5.64 -10.18
CA GLN A 132 -18.51 5.16 -9.23
C GLN A 132 -19.02 3.79 -9.66
N LEU A 133 -19.31 2.91 -8.72
CA LEU A 133 -20.00 1.65 -9.04
C LEU A 133 -21.38 1.94 -9.62
N ALA A 134 -21.80 1.14 -10.61
CA ALA A 134 -23.16 1.20 -11.14
C ALA A 134 -24.17 0.82 -10.04
N ASP A 135 -25.23 1.59 -9.94
CA ASP A 135 -26.28 1.41 -8.96
C ASP A 135 -27.51 0.68 -9.55
N GLU A 136 -28.50 0.41 -8.71
CA GLU A 136 -29.73 -0.30 -9.11
C GLU A 136 -30.51 0.43 -10.23
N ASP A 137 -30.43 1.75 -10.31
CA ASP A 137 -31.10 2.51 -11.33
C ASP A 137 -30.37 2.44 -12.68
N ASP A 138 -29.05 2.27 -12.66
CA ASP A 138 -28.24 1.99 -13.86
C ASP A 138 -28.61 0.62 -14.43
N PHE A 139 -28.77 -0.40 -13.61
CA PHE A 139 -29.23 -1.72 -14.04
C PHE A 139 -30.69 -1.68 -14.62
N LYS A 140 -31.58 -0.91 -14.00
CA LYS A 140 -32.96 -0.74 -14.53
C LYS A 140 -33.01 -0.02 -15.87
N ARG A 141 -32.16 1.01 -16.06
CA ARG A 141 -32.06 1.76 -17.32
C ARG A 141 -31.42 0.98 -18.45
N ASN A 142 -30.61 -0.03 -18.10
CA ASN A 142 -29.86 -0.84 -19.06
C ASN A 142 -30.22 -2.32 -18.90
N PRO A 143 -31.32 -2.80 -19.47
CA PRO A 143 -31.82 -4.18 -19.28
C PRO A 143 -30.87 -5.28 -19.76
N PHE A 144 -29.85 -4.96 -20.56
CA PHE A 144 -28.81 -5.89 -20.94
C PHE A 144 -27.82 -6.19 -19.79
N LEU A 145 -27.82 -5.36 -18.75
CA LEU A 145 -27.05 -5.62 -17.53
C LEU A 145 -27.82 -6.56 -16.62
N VAL A 146 -27.64 -7.84 -16.76
CA VAL A 146 -28.29 -8.83 -15.91
C VAL A 146 -27.45 -9.06 -14.65
N LYS A 147 -27.83 -8.45 -13.52
CA LYS A 147 -27.10 -8.52 -12.24
C LYS A 147 -26.78 -9.97 -11.87
N GLY A 148 -25.52 -10.25 -11.57
CA GLY A 148 -25.01 -11.59 -11.28
C GLY A 148 -24.64 -12.42 -12.52
N TYR A 149 -24.98 -11.95 -13.73
CA TYR A 149 -24.79 -12.69 -14.99
C TYR A 149 -24.20 -11.82 -16.11
N VAL A 150 -23.69 -10.63 -15.80
CA VAL A 150 -23.06 -9.75 -16.79
C VAL A 150 -21.79 -10.38 -17.33
N GLY A 151 -21.64 -10.41 -18.65
CA GLY A 151 -20.46 -10.92 -19.32
C GLY A 151 -19.83 -9.89 -20.26
N PRO A 152 -18.56 -10.09 -20.68
CA PRO A 152 -17.86 -9.15 -21.55
C PRO A 152 -18.50 -9.04 -22.94
N ARG A 153 -19.13 -10.12 -23.44
CA ARG A 153 -19.79 -10.13 -24.75
C ARG A 153 -21.00 -9.20 -24.79
N GLY A 154 -21.85 -9.25 -23.77
CA GLY A 154 -23.02 -8.40 -23.70
C GLY A 154 -22.67 -6.93 -23.55
N LEU A 155 -21.65 -6.61 -22.76
CA LEU A 155 -21.15 -5.25 -22.64
C LEU A 155 -20.66 -4.71 -23.98
N ALA A 156 -19.78 -5.44 -24.66
CA ALA A 156 -19.23 -5.04 -25.96
C ALA A 156 -20.34 -4.90 -27.03
N ALA A 157 -21.30 -5.84 -27.07
CA ALA A 157 -22.41 -5.82 -28.00
C ALA A 157 -23.32 -4.57 -27.80
N ASN A 158 -23.36 -3.99 -26.60
CA ASN A 158 -24.09 -2.78 -26.28
C ASN A 158 -23.24 -1.50 -26.29
N GLY A 159 -22.02 -1.57 -26.83
CA GLY A 159 -21.10 -0.43 -26.96
C GLY A 159 -20.52 0.06 -25.63
N VAL A 160 -20.56 -0.77 -24.58
CA VAL A 160 -19.93 -0.46 -23.30
C VAL A 160 -18.45 -0.82 -23.38
N ARG A 161 -17.61 0.14 -23.04
CA ARG A 161 -16.14 -0.07 -22.96
C ARG A 161 -15.81 -1.16 -21.93
N VAL A 162 -14.92 -2.07 -22.28
CA VAL A 162 -14.51 -3.18 -21.41
C VAL A 162 -13.02 -3.10 -21.12
N LEU A 163 -12.67 -2.93 -19.86
CA LEU A 163 -11.29 -2.95 -19.36
C LEU A 163 -11.06 -4.24 -18.58
N ALA A 164 -9.87 -4.79 -18.65
CA ALA A 164 -9.55 -6.04 -17.99
C ALA A 164 -8.37 -5.89 -17.02
N ASP A 165 -8.40 -6.64 -15.93
CA ASP A 165 -7.23 -6.85 -15.07
C ASP A 165 -6.08 -7.42 -15.93
N PRO A 166 -4.82 -7.03 -15.69
CA PRO A 166 -3.66 -7.54 -16.43
C PRO A 166 -3.51 -9.07 -16.43
N ARG A 167 -4.19 -9.79 -15.53
CA ARG A 167 -4.20 -11.26 -15.52
C ARG A 167 -5.07 -11.87 -16.63
N VAL A 168 -5.93 -11.08 -17.24
CA VAL A 168 -6.82 -11.50 -18.36
C VAL A 168 -6.06 -11.35 -19.66
N VAL A 169 -4.97 -12.10 -19.82
CA VAL A 169 -4.14 -12.07 -21.03
C VAL A 169 -4.72 -12.94 -22.14
N GLU A 170 -4.22 -12.72 -23.35
CA GLU A 170 -4.60 -13.52 -24.52
C GLU A 170 -4.42 -15.03 -24.28
N GLY A 171 -5.41 -15.81 -24.69
CA GLY A 171 -5.46 -17.26 -24.52
C GLY A 171 -5.85 -17.75 -23.13
N THR A 172 -6.13 -16.87 -22.15
CA THR A 172 -6.71 -17.30 -20.87
C THR A 172 -8.19 -17.64 -21.06
N SER A 173 -8.61 -18.75 -20.43
CA SER A 173 -9.96 -19.30 -20.54
C SER A 173 -10.74 -19.09 -19.23
N TRP A 174 -11.97 -18.62 -19.34
CA TRP A 174 -12.74 -18.12 -18.21
C TRP A 174 -14.16 -18.69 -18.15
N ILE A 175 -14.71 -18.74 -16.94
CA ILE A 175 -16.15 -18.93 -16.70
C ILE A 175 -16.75 -17.57 -16.29
N THR A 176 -17.76 -17.09 -17.03
CA THR A 176 -18.32 -15.76 -16.79
C THR A 176 -19.83 -15.72 -17.11
N GLY A 177 -20.50 -14.62 -16.77
CA GLY A 177 -21.90 -14.43 -17.11
C GLY A 177 -22.18 -14.49 -18.61
N ALA A 178 -23.35 -15.01 -18.98
CA ALA A 178 -23.84 -15.08 -20.36
C ALA A 178 -24.92 -14.03 -20.65
N ASP A 179 -24.95 -12.93 -19.91
CA ASP A 179 -25.88 -11.80 -20.09
C ASP A 179 -27.37 -12.18 -19.99
N ALA A 180 -27.66 -13.34 -19.42
CA ALA A 180 -28.99 -13.86 -19.21
C ALA A 180 -29.11 -14.51 -17.82
N LYS A 181 -30.28 -14.33 -17.19
CA LYS A 181 -30.53 -14.89 -15.87
C LYS A 181 -30.33 -16.40 -15.85
N HIS A 182 -29.64 -16.91 -14.84
CA HIS A 182 -29.31 -18.35 -14.67
C HIS A 182 -28.47 -18.93 -15.82
N ARG A 183 -27.59 -18.12 -16.45
CA ARG A 183 -26.73 -18.57 -17.51
C ARG A 183 -25.29 -18.09 -17.37
N HIS A 184 -24.35 -19.00 -17.60
CA HIS A 184 -22.92 -18.68 -17.68
C HIS A 184 -22.29 -19.34 -18.91
N VAL A 185 -21.18 -18.78 -19.36
CA VAL A 185 -20.33 -19.36 -20.42
C VAL A 185 -19.11 -19.97 -19.77
N VAL A 186 -18.79 -21.21 -20.14
CA VAL A 186 -17.58 -21.93 -19.75
C VAL A 186 -16.62 -21.95 -20.94
N GLY A 187 -15.33 -21.72 -20.70
CA GLY A 187 -14.31 -21.77 -21.74
C GLY A 187 -14.28 -20.52 -22.63
N LEU A 188 -14.70 -19.37 -22.10
CA LEU A 188 -14.60 -18.09 -22.81
C LEU A 188 -13.15 -17.62 -22.87
N VAL A 189 -12.55 -17.62 -24.06
CA VAL A 189 -11.12 -17.35 -24.26
C VAL A 189 -10.88 -15.89 -24.62
N ALA A 190 -10.01 -15.21 -23.85
CA ALA A 190 -9.57 -13.85 -24.17
C ALA A 190 -8.75 -13.86 -25.49
N GLY A 191 -8.98 -12.87 -26.35
CA GLY A 191 -8.34 -12.76 -27.67
C GLY A 191 -9.07 -13.54 -28.77
N ARG A 192 -9.89 -14.57 -28.42
CA ARG A 192 -10.73 -15.31 -29.37
C ARG A 192 -12.22 -14.91 -29.27
N ASP A 193 -12.76 -15.00 -28.07
CA ASP A 193 -14.19 -14.87 -27.83
C ASP A 193 -14.60 -13.47 -27.37
N PHE A 194 -13.68 -12.75 -26.78
CA PHE A 194 -13.79 -11.33 -26.42
C PHE A 194 -12.40 -10.69 -26.39
N THR A 195 -12.35 -9.39 -26.64
CA THR A 195 -11.13 -8.60 -26.58
C THR A 195 -11.40 -7.38 -25.73
N PRO A 196 -10.68 -7.17 -24.62
CA PRO A 196 -10.81 -5.94 -23.84
C PRO A 196 -10.36 -4.71 -24.65
N ASP A 197 -10.95 -3.54 -24.40
CA ASP A 197 -10.53 -2.27 -24.98
C ASP A 197 -9.22 -1.73 -24.35
N GLY A 198 -8.76 -2.37 -23.28
CA GLY A 198 -7.50 -2.05 -22.57
C GLY A 198 -7.40 -2.79 -21.25
N TYR A 199 -6.30 -2.54 -20.55
CA TYR A 199 -6.03 -3.14 -19.24
C TYR A 199 -6.05 -2.08 -18.15
N ILE A 200 -6.40 -2.49 -16.93
CA ILE A 200 -6.53 -1.61 -15.78
C ILE A 200 -6.14 -2.32 -14.48
N GLU A 201 -5.41 -1.64 -13.64
CA GLU A 201 -5.06 -2.07 -12.28
C GLU A 201 -6.24 -1.81 -11.33
N ALA A 202 -7.17 -2.75 -11.26
CA ALA A 202 -8.41 -2.60 -10.48
C ALA A 202 -8.64 -3.71 -9.45
N ALA A 203 -8.02 -4.88 -9.63
CA ALA A 203 -8.17 -5.97 -8.68
C ALA A 203 -7.33 -5.74 -7.42
N GLU A 204 -7.83 -6.20 -6.28
CA GLU A 204 -7.08 -6.20 -5.01
C GLU A 204 -5.76 -6.95 -5.14
N VAL A 205 -4.75 -6.48 -4.40
CA VAL A 205 -3.49 -7.16 -4.21
C VAL A 205 -3.62 -8.13 -3.04
N MET A 206 -3.16 -9.36 -3.21
CA MET A 206 -3.28 -10.42 -2.20
C MET A 206 -1.91 -10.90 -1.71
N GLU A 207 -1.91 -11.43 -0.50
CA GLU A 207 -0.77 -12.21 0.01
C GLU A 207 -0.37 -13.30 -0.99
N GLY A 208 0.92 -13.40 -1.28
CA GLY A 208 1.46 -14.40 -2.21
C GLY A 208 1.45 -13.99 -3.67
N ASP A 209 0.92 -12.82 -4.05
CA ASP A 209 1.06 -12.29 -5.42
C ASP A 209 2.54 -12.17 -5.79
N PRO A 210 2.92 -12.43 -7.04
CA PRO A 210 4.28 -12.22 -7.50
C PRO A 210 4.72 -10.76 -7.31
N SER A 211 5.94 -10.56 -6.83
CA SER A 211 6.51 -9.21 -6.72
C SER A 211 6.81 -8.62 -8.10
N PRO A 212 6.44 -7.34 -8.36
CA PRO A 212 6.65 -6.70 -9.67
C PRO A 212 8.11 -6.62 -10.13
N ASP A 213 9.06 -6.70 -9.21
CA ASP A 213 10.49 -6.73 -9.53
C ASP A 213 11.01 -8.13 -9.91
N GLY A 214 10.13 -9.15 -9.89
CA GLY A 214 10.45 -10.52 -10.23
C GLY A 214 11.10 -11.31 -9.09
N GLU A 215 11.25 -10.73 -7.89
CA GLU A 215 11.92 -11.39 -6.76
C GLU A 215 10.93 -11.66 -5.61
N GLY A 216 10.57 -12.93 -5.44
CA GLY A 216 9.69 -13.41 -4.37
C GLY A 216 8.22 -13.07 -4.58
N THR A 217 7.49 -13.05 -3.49
CA THR A 217 6.05 -12.77 -3.45
C THR A 217 5.77 -11.59 -2.52
N LEU A 218 4.58 -11.02 -2.65
CA LEU A 218 4.14 -9.89 -1.83
C LEU A 218 3.55 -10.37 -0.50
N THR A 219 3.84 -9.61 0.56
CA THR A 219 3.16 -9.68 1.85
C THR A 219 2.47 -8.35 2.12
N LEU A 220 1.29 -8.39 2.73
CA LEU A 220 0.53 -7.21 3.13
C LEU A 220 0.97 -6.75 4.54
N ALA A 221 1.06 -5.45 4.74
CA ALA A 221 1.34 -4.84 6.03
C ALA A 221 0.53 -3.57 6.19
N LEU A 222 0.23 -3.23 7.45
CA LEU A 222 -0.32 -1.92 7.80
C LEU A 222 0.81 -0.98 8.19
N GLY A 223 0.67 0.28 7.84
CA GLY A 223 1.65 1.32 8.11
C GLY A 223 1.05 2.62 8.59
N ILE A 224 1.84 3.35 9.36
CA ILE A 224 1.56 4.74 9.71
C ILE A 224 2.52 5.61 8.89
N GLU A 225 1.98 6.50 8.06
CA GLU A 225 2.78 7.43 7.28
C GLU A 225 3.48 8.44 8.20
N ILE A 226 4.81 8.47 8.14
CA ILE A 226 5.63 9.40 8.94
C ILE A 226 6.21 10.55 8.12
N GLY A 227 6.25 10.40 6.82
CA GLY A 227 6.77 11.42 5.92
C GLY A 227 6.36 11.18 4.48
N HIS A 228 6.39 12.25 3.68
CA HIS A 228 5.98 12.20 2.28
C HIS A 228 6.80 13.17 1.44
N ILE A 229 7.27 12.72 0.29
CA ILE A 229 7.93 13.52 -0.73
C ILE A 229 7.01 13.59 -1.95
N PHE A 230 6.60 14.80 -2.32
CA PHE A 230 5.79 15.05 -3.51
C PHE A 230 6.63 15.67 -4.62
N GLN A 231 6.62 15.07 -5.79
CA GLN A 231 7.14 15.66 -7.02
C GLN A 231 5.97 16.34 -7.75
N LEU A 232 5.70 17.59 -7.41
CA LEU A 232 4.53 18.33 -7.91
C LEU A 232 4.72 18.85 -9.35
N GLY A 233 5.96 18.82 -9.87
CA GLY A 233 6.26 19.31 -11.21
C GLY A 233 5.95 20.80 -11.36
N ARG A 234 5.25 21.16 -12.43
CA ARG A 234 4.86 22.54 -12.73
C ARG A 234 3.37 22.81 -12.55
N LYS A 235 2.59 21.83 -12.10
CA LYS A 235 1.13 21.92 -11.97
C LYS A 235 0.67 23.21 -11.28
N TYR A 236 1.27 23.54 -10.14
CA TYR A 236 0.88 24.73 -9.38
C TYR A 236 1.60 25.99 -9.87
N THR A 237 2.85 25.90 -10.25
CA THR A 237 3.62 27.05 -10.72
C THR A 237 3.09 27.60 -12.05
N GLU A 238 2.60 26.74 -12.93
CA GLU A 238 1.89 27.14 -14.15
C GLU A 238 0.52 27.74 -13.85
N ALA A 239 -0.27 27.11 -12.97
CA ALA A 239 -1.61 27.60 -12.60
C ALA A 239 -1.57 28.97 -11.92
N PHE A 240 -0.51 29.27 -11.17
CA PHE A 240 -0.33 30.56 -10.49
C PHE A 240 0.54 31.55 -11.27
N ASP A 241 0.95 31.21 -12.51
CA ASP A 241 1.86 32.01 -13.36
C ASP A 241 3.16 32.42 -12.60
N VAL A 242 3.73 31.51 -11.81
CA VAL A 242 4.96 31.73 -11.07
C VAL A 242 6.15 31.66 -12.04
N GLN A 243 6.89 32.76 -12.19
CA GLN A 243 8.06 32.85 -13.03
C GLN A 243 9.28 33.30 -12.22
N ILE A 244 10.41 32.69 -12.50
CA ILE A 244 11.72 33.08 -11.95
C ILE A 244 12.66 33.43 -13.07
N LEU A 245 13.76 34.10 -12.77
CA LEU A 245 14.87 34.25 -13.70
C LEU A 245 15.89 33.15 -13.45
N ASP A 246 16.27 32.43 -14.51
CA ASP A 246 17.33 31.46 -14.44
C ASP A 246 18.73 32.13 -14.33
N GLU A 247 19.79 31.35 -14.26
CA GLU A 247 21.17 31.84 -14.15
C GLU A 247 21.63 32.71 -15.34
N PHE A 248 20.89 32.64 -16.46
CA PHE A 248 21.14 33.46 -17.66
C PHE A 248 20.19 34.65 -17.73
N GLY A 249 19.38 34.91 -16.71
CA GLY A 249 18.41 36.01 -16.70
C GLY A 249 17.16 35.77 -17.58
N LYS A 250 16.94 34.54 -18.04
CA LYS A 250 15.76 34.14 -18.82
C LYS A 250 14.62 33.74 -17.88
N ARG A 251 13.39 34.10 -18.22
CA ARG A 251 12.20 33.66 -17.48
C ARG A 251 11.99 32.16 -17.63
N ALA A 252 11.78 31.47 -16.53
CA ALA A 252 11.47 30.05 -16.44
C ALA A 252 10.40 29.77 -15.40
N VAL A 253 9.55 28.79 -15.67
CA VAL A 253 8.58 28.28 -14.70
C VAL A 253 9.29 27.24 -13.84
N PRO A 254 9.38 27.43 -12.50
CA PRO A 254 10.11 26.51 -11.63
C PRO A 254 9.36 25.20 -11.43
N THR A 255 10.12 24.12 -11.28
CA THR A 255 9.61 22.82 -10.83
C THR A 255 9.44 22.85 -9.32
N MET A 256 8.33 22.33 -8.83
CA MET A 256 7.95 22.32 -7.41
C MET A 256 8.05 20.93 -6.82
N GLY A 257 8.57 20.83 -5.60
CA GLY A 257 8.50 19.68 -4.71
C GLY A 257 7.93 20.08 -3.36
N SER A 258 7.38 19.13 -2.64
CA SER A 258 6.94 19.31 -1.24
C SER A 258 7.45 18.15 -0.39
N TYR A 259 7.82 18.46 0.85
CA TYR A 259 8.44 17.51 1.77
C TYR A 259 7.76 17.64 3.13
N GLY A 260 7.06 16.60 3.57
CA GLY A 260 6.33 16.57 4.83
C GLY A 260 6.89 15.57 5.83
N ILE A 261 6.92 15.93 7.12
CA ILE A 261 7.22 15.02 8.21
C ILE A 261 6.18 15.21 9.31
N GLY A 262 5.50 14.12 9.71
CA GLY A 262 4.50 14.10 10.77
C GLY A 262 5.13 13.96 12.16
N ILE A 263 5.65 15.04 12.76
CA ILE A 263 6.37 14.98 14.04
C ILE A 263 5.49 14.41 15.16
N SER A 264 4.23 14.87 15.28
CA SER A 264 3.30 14.30 16.27
C SER A 264 2.90 12.86 15.96
N ARG A 265 2.80 12.50 14.69
CA ARG A 265 2.52 11.14 14.24
C ARG A 265 3.69 10.19 14.56
N MET A 266 4.93 10.69 14.53
CA MET A 266 6.11 9.90 14.96
C MET A 266 6.03 9.47 16.43
N LEU A 267 5.40 10.26 17.31
CA LEU A 267 5.20 9.84 18.70
C LEU A 267 4.27 8.62 18.80
N ALA A 268 3.21 8.58 17.97
CA ALA A 268 2.32 7.43 17.90
C ALA A 268 3.06 6.18 17.38
N VAL A 269 3.86 6.34 16.31
CA VAL A 269 4.70 5.25 15.78
C VAL A 269 5.67 4.71 16.82
N ILE A 270 6.31 5.59 17.58
CA ILE A 270 7.24 5.15 18.64
C ILE A 270 6.47 4.39 19.73
N ALA A 271 5.28 4.86 20.10
CA ALA A 271 4.42 4.15 21.06
C ALA A 271 4.03 2.77 20.57
N GLU A 272 3.64 2.63 19.29
CA GLU A 272 3.31 1.36 18.67
C GLU A 272 4.49 0.39 18.58
N GLN A 273 5.69 0.88 18.27
CA GLN A 273 6.87 0.05 18.06
C GLN A 273 7.70 -0.19 19.31
N ARG A 274 7.48 0.60 20.37
CA ARG A 274 8.30 0.64 21.58
C ARG A 274 7.47 0.49 22.84
N HIS A 275 6.77 -0.65 22.95
CA HIS A 275 6.04 -1.02 24.16
C HIS A 275 6.31 -2.47 24.56
N ASP A 276 6.00 -2.78 25.80
CA ASP A 276 5.96 -4.14 26.34
C ASP A 276 4.67 -4.34 27.17
N ALA A 277 4.50 -5.49 27.79
CA ALA A 277 3.33 -5.80 28.60
C ALA A 277 3.12 -4.84 29.81
N LYS A 278 4.10 -3.99 30.13
CA LYS A 278 4.05 -3.04 31.25
C LYS A 278 3.80 -1.59 30.81
N GLY A 279 3.91 -1.31 29.50
CA GLY A 279 3.66 0.01 28.92
C GLY A 279 4.71 0.47 27.92
N LEU A 280 4.81 1.79 27.72
CA LEU A 280 5.67 2.39 26.71
C LEU A 280 7.13 2.36 27.12
N VAL A 281 8.00 2.02 26.17
CA VAL A 281 9.46 2.04 26.32
C VAL A 281 10.04 3.16 25.48
N TRP A 282 10.11 4.37 26.04
CA TRP A 282 10.60 5.54 25.33
C TRP A 282 12.09 5.42 24.98
N PRO A 283 12.52 5.76 23.76
CA PRO A 283 13.91 6.03 23.46
C PRO A 283 14.44 7.16 24.36
N VAL A 284 15.70 7.03 24.81
CA VAL A 284 16.31 7.99 25.74
C VAL A 284 16.33 9.42 25.19
N GLU A 285 16.45 9.55 23.85
CA GLU A 285 16.51 10.81 23.12
C GLU A 285 15.24 11.65 23.21
N ILE A 286 14.09 11.00 23.42
CA ILE A 286 12.78 11.66 23.49
C ILE A 286 12.04 11.41 24.82
N ALA A 287 12.64 10.62 25.70
CA ALA A 287 12.07 10.39 27.02
C ALA A 287 11.99 11.74 27.78
N PRO A 288 10.85 12.03 28.45
CA PRO A 288 10.73 13.26 29.25
C PRO A 288 11.80 13.42 30.30
N TYR A 289 12.27 12.28 30.83
CA TYR A 289 13.35 12.17 31.81
C TYR A 289 14.17 10.92 31.50
N GLN A 290 15.49 11.03 31.63
CA GLN A 290 16.38 9.88 31.44
C GLN A 290 16.27 8.88 32.60
N VAL A 291 15.92 9.36 33.79
CA VAL A 291 15.71 8.55 34.99
C VAL A 291 14.43 9.01 35.69
N HIS A 292 13.57 8.05 36.00
CA HIS A 292 12.38 8.28 36.80
C HIS A 292 12.56 7.62 38.17
N VAL A 293 12.45 8.38 39.25
CA VAL A 293 12.52 7.88 40.62
C VAL A 293 11.10 7.79 41.18
N ALA A 294 10.63 6.56 41.37
CA ALA A 294 9.34 6.32 42.02
C ALA A 294 9.56 6.12 43.54
N VAL A 295 8.84 6.90 44.36
CA VAL A 295 8.91 6.78 45.82
C VAL A 295 7.72 6.01 46.31
N ALA A 296 7.96 4.84 46.93
CA ALA A 296 6.93 3.95 47.42
C ALA A 296 6.45 4.31 48.88
N ASN A 297 6.92 5.41 49.47
CA ASN A 297 6.57 5.82 50.83
C ASN A 297 5.37 6.79 50.86
N LYS A 298 4.51 6.66 51.90
CA LYS A 298 3.35 7.53 52.13
C LYS A 298 3.70 8.95 52.57
N ASP A 299 4.91 9.20 53.05
CA ASP A 299 5.41 10.50 53.48
C ASP A 299 6.14 11.22 52.31
N ALA A 300 5.34 11.75 51.39
CA ALA A 300 5.90 12.54 50.28
C ALA A 300 6.59 13.86 50.75
N ALA A 301 6.31 14.31 52.01
CA ALA A 301 6.93 15.51 52.58
C ALA A 301 8.38 15.33 53.05
N ALA A 302 8.88 14.07 53.10
CA ALA A 302 10.29 13.76 53.44
C ALA A 302 11.24 13.79 52.24
N LEU A 303 10.70 14.07 51.06
CA LEU A 303 11.48 14.20 49.83
C LEU A 303 11.94 15.65 49.62
N GLU A 304 13.06 16.02 50.18
CA GLU A 304 13.84 17.12 49.61
C GLU A 304 14.23 16.73 48.19
N PRO A 305 13.98 17.57 47.17
CA PRO A 305 14.41 17.27 45.81
C PRO A 305 15.92 17.13 45.79
N GLY A 306 16.42 15.92 45.79
CA GLY A 306 17.80 15.63 45.45
C GLY A 306 18.00 16.02 43.99
N VAL A 307 18.88 16.99 43.77
CA VAL A 307 19.30 17.40 42.45
C VAL A 307 20.06 16.21 41.82
N LEU A 308 19.51 15.60 40.78
CA LEU A 308 20.22 14.68 39.94
C LEU A 308 21.08 15.54 39.00
N GLU A 309 22.36 15.75 39.35
CA GLU A 309 23.30 16.37 38.43
C GLU A 309 23.89 15.31 37.50
N LEU A 310 23.67 15.50 36.20
CA LEU A 310 24.41 14.80 35.16
C LEU A 310 25.65 15.61 34.80
N ASP A 311 26.81 14.95 34.71
CA ASP A 311 28.00 15.59 34.18
C ASP A 311 27.85 15.91 32.68
N ALA A 312 28.76 16.73 32.14
CA ALA A 312 28.76 17.12 30.72
C ALA A 312 28.88 15.96 29.73
N GLY A 313 29.14 14.74 30.21
CA GLY A 313 29.19 13.49 29.45
C GLY A 313 27.94 12.64 29.60
N GLY A 314 26.89 13.10 30.32
CA GLY A 314 25.67 12.35 30.54
C GLY A 314 25.76 11.24 31.58
N ASN A 315 26.77 11.28 32.45
CA ASN A 315 26.92 10.32 33.52
C ASN A 315 26.24 10.80 34.81
N LEU A 316 25.55 9.89 35.51
CA LEU A 316 24.96 10.17 36.82
C LEU A 316 26.07 10.32 37.88
N GLY A 317 26.29 11.54 38.37
CA GLY A 317 27.34 11.84 39.34
C GLY A 317 27.05 11.31 40.76
N ALA A 318 25.80 11.26 41.18
CA ALA A 318 25.33 10.57 42.39
C ALA A 318 23.82 10.42 42.41
N VAL A 319 23.31 9.25 42.75
CA VAL A 319 21.89 9.03 43.08
C VAL A 319 21.79 8.91 44.59
N VAL A 320 21.34 9.96 45.27
CA VAL A 320 21.00 9.87 46.70
C VAL A 320 19.56 9.33 46.78
N VAL A 321 19.43 8.02 46.95
CA VAL A 321 18.16 7.39 47.31
C VAL A 321 18.02 7.56 48.82
N LYS A 322 17.30 8.60 49.24
CA LYS A 322 16.84 8.69 50.63
C LYS A 322 15.52 7.91 50.76
N HIS A 323 15.56 6.80 51.44
CA HIS A 323 14.53 5.89 51.90
C HIS A 323 13.96 4.91 50.87
N LEU A 324 14.52 3.74 50.90
CA LEU A 324 13.81 2.47 50.73
C LEU A 324 13.37 1.99 52.12
N GLU A 325 12.26 1.28 52.16
CA GLU A 325 11.53 0.77 53.34
C GLU A 325 12.30 0.54 54.64
N PRO A 326 11.63 0.66 55.83
CA PRO A 326 12.25 0.30 57.09
C PRO A 326 12.65 -1.18 57.10
N GLY A 327 13.95 -1.47 56.96
CA GLY A 327 14.50 -2.84 57.00
C GLY A 327 15.54 -3.16 55.93
N VAL A 328 15.70 -2.33 54.90
CA VAL A 328 16.79 -2.46 53.93
C VAL A 328 17.87 -1.42 54.25
N GLY A 329 19.04 -1.90 54.65
CA GLY A 329 20.12 -1.09 55.20
C GLY A 329 20.56 0.07 54.29
N GLU A 330 21.07 1.15 54.90
CA GLU A 330 21.70 2.31 54.27
C GLU A 330 22.64 1.89 53.14
N LEU A 331 22.25 2.18 51.89
CA LEU A 331 23.17 2.15 50.76
C LEU A 331 23.99 3.44 50.80
N ARG A 332 25.19 3.36 51.37
CA ARG A 332 26.21 4.42 51.26
C ARG A 332 26.61 4.56 49.79
N GLY A 333 26.87 5.79 49.33
CA GLY A 333 27.14 6.15 47.94
C GLY A 333 28.27 5.38 47.22
N ASP A 334 28.99 4.53 47.91
CA ASP A 334 30.10 3.72 47.35
C ASP A 334 29.63 2.32 46.89
N ALA A 335 28.40 1.95 47.11
CA ALA A 335 27.83 0.63 46.80
C ALA A 335 26.68 0.67 45.75
N LEU A 336 26.65 1.63 44.87
CA LEU A 336 25.95 1.48 43.60
C LEU A 336 26.72 0.45 42.77
N ASP A 337 26.32 -0.79 43.03
CA ASP A 337 26.83 -2.03 42.48
C ASP A 337 27.18 -1.87 41.02
N ASP A 338 28.34 -2.39 40.64
CA ASP A 338 28.81 -2.50 39.24
C ASP A 338 27.74 -3.02 38.27
N ARG A 339 26.71 -3.70 38.76
CA ARG A 339 25.53 -4.14 38.02
C ARG A 339 24.66 -3.00 37.49
N PHE A 340 24.50 -1.90 38.25
CA PHE A 340 23.77 -0.71 37.76
C PHE A 340 24.63 0.09 36.78
N ARG A 341 25.94 0.20 37.06
CA ARG A 341 26.91 0.82 36.15
C ARG A 341 27.01 0.03 34.83
N ASP A 342 26.99 -1.30 34.91
CA ASP A 342 27.10 -2.19 33.75
C ASP A 342 25.79 -2.23 32.94
N ALA A 343 24.62 -2.15 33.59
CA ALA A 343 23.34 -2.04 32.93
C ALA A 343 23.18 -0.67 32.22
N ALA A 344 23.58 0.42 32.83
CA ALA A 344 23.62 1.74 32.23
C ALA A 344 24.64 1.80 31.07
N ARG A 345 25.83 1.23 31.21
CA ARG A 345 26.83 1.16 30.15
C ARG A 345 26.44 0.26 28.98
N ARG A 346 25.73 -0.84 29.23
CA ARG A 346 25.24 -1.75 28.15
C ARG A 346 24.10 -1.17 27.36
N ARG A 347 23.29 -0.23 27.90
CA ARG A 347 22.21 0.45 27.20
C ARG A 347 22.63 1.72 26.45
N VAL A 348 23.81 2.26 26.74
CA VAL A 348 24.32 3.50 26.10
C VAL A 348 25.42 3.20 25.05
N ALA A 349 25.56 1.98 24.57
CA ALA A 349 26.40 1.73 23.42
C ALA A 349 25.74 2.26 22.14
N PRO A 350 26.29 3.29 21.45
CA PRO A 350 25.70 3.85 20.24
C PRO A 350 25.87 2.87 19.06
N ARG A 351 24.97 1.96 18.88
CA ARG A 351 24.92 1.05 17.72
C ARG A 351 24.19 1.66 16.52
N GLY A 352 24.23 2.94 16.28
CA GLY A 352 23.54 3.54 15.15
C GLY A 352 24.25 4.72 14.47
N ALA A 353 24.91 5.58 15.23
CA ALA A 353 25.48 6.81 14.69
C ALA A 353 26.70 6.62 13.75
N ALA A 354 27.43 5.51 13.86
CA ALA A 354 28.60 5.25 13.02
C ALA A 354 28.25 4.66 11.65
N ALA A 355 27.12 3.97 11.51
CA ALA A 355 26.68 3.40 10.23
C ALA A 355 26.10 4.48 9.30
N PHE A 356 25.37 5.44 9.85
CA PHE A 356 24.77 6.53 9.06
C PHE A 356 25.81 7.52 8.50
N ARG A 357 26.89 7.81 9.25
CA ARG A 357 27.99 8.66 8.75
C ARG A 357 28.87 7.96 7.70
N ARG A 358 28.96 6.62 7.71
CA ARG A 358 29.74 5.89 6.70
C ARG A 358 29.00 5.72 5.37
N ALA A 359 27.66 5.70 5.37
CA ALA A 359 26.89 5.60 4.13
C ALA A 359 26.85 6.92 3.36
N SER A 360 26.69 8.07 4.04
CA SER A 360 26.75 9.39 3.42
C SER A 360 28.14 9.71 2.87
N HIS A 361 29.22 9.38 3.59
CA HIS A 361 30.59 9.63 3.14
C HIS A 361 31.03 8.72 1.96
N LYS A 362 30.47 7.51 1.82
CA LYS A 362 30.72 6.64 0.66
C LYS A 362 29.98 7.09 -0.59
N ARG A 363 28.80 7.71 -0.45
CA ARG A 363 28.08 8.28 -1.62
C ARG A 363 28.77 9.56 -2.14
N GLU A 364 29.16 10.46 -1.27
CA GLU A 364 29.91 11.67 -1.69
C GLU A 364 31.23 11.34 -2.41
N LEU A 365 31.96 10.29 -2.00
CA LEU A 365 33.17 9.83 -2.68
C LEU A 365 32.90 9.14 -4.03
N ALA A 366 31.77 8.46 -4.17
CA ALA A 366 31.37 7.82 -5.43
C ALA A 366 30.92 8.86 -6.47
N ASP A 367 30.16 9.86 -6.04
CA ASP A 367 29.70 10.95 -6.91
C ASP A 367 30.87 11.88 -7.36
N GLN A 368 31.87 12.09 -6.52
CA GLN A 368 33.08 12.82 -6.88
C GLN A 368 33.99 12.05 -7.85
N GLN A 369 34.04 10.73 -7.78
CA GLN A 369 34.79 9.91 -8.73
C GLN A 369 34.10 9.80 -10.11
N GLN A 370 32.77 9.85 -10.16
CA GLN A 370 32.02 9.87 -11.43
C GLN A 370 32.08 11.22 -12.14
N ALA A 371 32.13 12.31 -11.37
CA ALA A 371 32.30 13.66 -11.94
C ALA A 371 33.73 13.91 -12.48
N ALA A 372 34.74 13.23 -11.96
CA ALA A 372 36.12 13.35 -12.39
C ALA A 372 36.48 12.53 -13.66
N SER A 373 35.65 11.51 -13.99
CA SER A 373 35.87 10.66 -15.19
C SER A 373 35.13 11.11 -16.45
N GLY A 374 34.35 12.21 -16.36
CA GLY A 374 33.56 12.76 -17.48
C GLY A 374 34.19 13.90 -18.24
N ILE A 375 35.44 14.31 -17.96
CA ILE A 375 36.14 15.34 -18.70
C ILE A 375 37.32 14.68 -19.43
N GLY A 376 37.04 14.13 -20.62
CA GLY A 376 38.06 13.58 -21.49
C GLY A 376 37.52 12.73 -22.61
N GLN A 377 36.73 13.29 -23.51
CA GLN A 377 36.74 13.06 -24.97
C GLN A 377 35.80 14.04 -25.65
#